data_10df51ccf1928b2600c7a79790282565
#
_entry.id   10df51ccf1928b2600c7a79790282565
#
_cell.length_a   1.000
_cell.length_b   1.000
_cell.length_c   1.000
_cell.angle_alpha   90.00
_cell.angle_beta   90.00
_cell.angle_gamma   90.00
#
_symmetry.space_group_name_H-M   'P 1'
#
loop_
_entity.id
_entity.type
_entity.pdbx_description
1 polymer ?
#
loop_
_entity_poly.entity_id
_entity_poly.type
_entity_poly.pdbx_seq_one_letter_code
_entity_poly.pdbx_strand_id
1 'polypeptide(L)'
;MKQADAGGEQVMWDGGSSPYLSPRAPGETDAWTDQTARAGRAGTQQIREVAETVPPQDVAAALRLPDGATAVVRRRTVFLDGSPIEAVDSWYPAFIAAGTALAEPRKITGGAVTALASMGYVAREALDDISVRGATPTEAALLAIPTGAPVIVVFRIVAPESGAPFEATVMTMVPEGRHLRYPLAVG
;
A
#
# COMPACT_ATOMS: atom_id res chain seq x y z
N MET A 1 -35.37 7.07 31.42
CA MET A 1 -34.85 7.38 30.07
C MET A 1 -33.39 6.93 30.05
N LYS A 2 -33.13 5.69 29.58
CA LYS A 2 -31.78 5.10 29.52
C LYS A 2 -31.09 5.55 28.27
N GLN A 3 -30.03 6.34 28.41
CA GLN A 3 -29.12 6.73 27.36
C GLN A 3 -28.32 5.48 26.94
N ALA A 4 -28.51 5.05 25.69
CA ALA A 4 -27.72 3.95 25.10
C ALA A 4 -26.34 4.52 24.79
N ASP A 5 -25.35 3.97 25.49
CA ASP A 5 -23.94 4.18 25.23
C ASP A 5 -23.58 3.43 23.93
N ALA A 6 -23.47 4.15 22.83
CA ALA A 6 -22.96 3.62 21.57
C ALA A 6 -21.42 3.70 21.62
N GLY A 7 -20.84 2.88 22.49
CA GLY A 7 -19.41 2.60 22.49
C GLY A 7 -19.05 1.71 21.31
N GLY A 8 -18.98 2.27 20.12
CA GLY A 8 -18.34 1.62 18.99
C GLY A 8 -16.85 1.44 19.32
N GLU A 9 -16.44 0.23 19.60
CA GLU A 9 -15.04 -0.16 19.76
C GLU A 9 -14.33 0.18 18.43
N GLN A 10 -13.63 1.32 18.44
CA GLN A 10 -12.80 1.73 17.30
C GLN A 10 -11.70 0.70 17.18
N VAL A 11 -11.83 -0.17 16.17
CA VAL A 11 -10.77 -1.13 15.84
C VAL A 11 -9.55 -0.31 15.40
N MET A 12 -8.59 -0.22 16.29
CA MET A 12 -7.31 0.43 16.05
C MET A 12 -6.51 -0.41 15.03
N TRP A 13 -6.30 0.16 13.86
CA TRP A 13 -5.39 -0.41 12.88
C TRP A 13 -3.96 -0.16 13.34
N ASP A 14 -3.29 -1.20 13.77
CA ASP A 14 -1.86 -1.15 14.07
C ASP A 14 -1.09 -1.11 12.74
N GLY A 15 -0.80 0.10 12.26
CA GLY A 15 -0.17 0.37 10.97
C GLY A 15 1.33 0.07 10.93
N GLY A 16 1.80 -0.94 11.65
CA GLY A 16 3.16 -1.42 11.52
C GLY A 16 3.42 -1.92 10.09
N SER A 17 4.37 -1.29 9.39
CA SER A 17 4.72 -1.62 8.00
C SER A 17 5.28 -3.02 7.83
N SER A 18 5.84 -3.60 8.88
CA SER A 18 6.58 -4.87 8.86
C SER A 18 5.82 -6.07 8.28
N PRO A 19 4.52 -6.31 8.60
CA PRO A 19 3.78 -7.44 8.02
C PRO A 19 3.55 -7.33 6.51
N TYR A 20 3.55 -6.10 5.98
CA TYR A 20 3.35 -5.82 4.56
C TYR A 20 4.63 -5.88 3.73
N LEU A 21 5.79 -5.96 4.40
CA LEU A 21 7.11 -6.03 3.78
C LEU A 21 7.72 -7.43 3.86
N SER A 22 7.08 -8.37 4.56
CA SER A 22 7.56 -9.74 4.71
C SER A 22 6.87 -10.68 3.71
N PRO A 23 7.64 -11.52 3.00
CA PRO A 23 7.07 -12.56 2.14
C PRO A 23 6.17 -13.52 2.93
N ARG A 24 5.11 -13.99 2.31
CA ARG A 24 4.15 -14.94 2.87
C ARG A 24 4.56 -16.37 2.53
N ALA A 25 4.24 -17.30 3.43
CA ALA A 25 4.42 -18.73 3.16
C ALA A 25 3.44 -19.20 2.07
N PRO A 26 3.78 -20.29 1.34
CA PRO A 26 2.87 -20.86 0.35
C PRO A 26 1.50 -21.20 0.95
N GLY A 27 0.43 -20.72 0.31
CA GLY A 27 -0.95 -20.96 0.74
C GLY A 27 -1.51 -19.94 1.77
N GLU A 28 -0.68 -19.04 2.29
CA GLU A 28 -1.17 -17.97 3.16
C GLU A 28 -1.88 -16.87 2.36
N THR A 29 -2.89 -16.26 2.99
CA THR A 29 -3.57 -15.09 2.46
C THR A 29 -2.68 -13.85 2.54
N ASP A 30 -2.99 -12.81 1.76
CA ASP A 30 -2.27 -11.52 1.88
C ASP A 30 -2.44 -10.90 3.29
N ALA A 31 -1.50 -10.03 3.66
CA ALA A 31 -1.42 -9.43 5.00
C ALA A 31 -2.70 -8.70 5.40
N TRP A 32 -3.36 -8.01 4.45
CA TRP A 32 -4.58 -7.26 4.73
C TRP A 32 -5.75 -8.19 5.06
N THR A 33 -5.98 -9.20 4.23
CA THR A 33 -7.04 -10.19 4.45
C THR A 33 -6.87 -10.91 5.79
N ASP A 34 -5.65 -11.30 6.13
CA ASP A 34 -5.32 -11.99 7.38
C ASP A 34 -5.53 -11.08 8.61
N GLN A 35 -5.02 -9.85 8.56
CA GLN A 35 -5.15 -8.89 9.65
C GLN A 35 -6.62 -8.55 9.94
N THR A 36 -7.41 -8.31 8.91
CA THR A 36 -8.84 -7.97 9.06
C THR A 36 -9.65 -9.15 9.56
N ALA A 37 -9.36 -10.37 9.07
CA ALA A 37 -10.02 -11.58 9.53
C ALA A 37 -9.78 -11.84 11.03
N ARG A 38 -8.56 -11.59 11.54
CA ARG A 38 -8.24 -11.66 12.98
C ARG A 38 -9.03 -10.65 13.82
N ALA A 39 -9.38 -9.52 13.24
CA ALA A 39 -10.24 -8.51 13.86
C ALA A 39 -11.74 -8.77 13.65
N GLY A 40 -12.14 -9.92 13.05
CA GLY A 40 -13.52 -10.25 12.76
C GLY A 40 -14.16 -9.37 11.67
N ARG A 41 -13.34 -8.78 10.79
CA ARG A 41 -13.78 -7.87 9.74
C ARG A 41 -13.42 -8.40 8.33
N ALA A 42 -14.09 -7.89 7.31
CA ALA A 42 -13.87 -8.27 5.92
C ALA A 42 -12.97 -7.25 5.21
N GLY A 43 -11.67 -7.61 5.06
CA GLY A 43 -10.71 -6.84 4.26
C GLY A 43 -10.63 -7.37 2.84
N THR A 44 -10.84 -6.51 1.85
CA THR A 44 -10.71 -6.85 0.44
C THR A 44 -9.89 -5.83 -0.32
N GLN A 45 -9.42 -6.20 -1.51
CA GLN A 45 -8.69 -5.32 -2.42
C GLN A 45 -9.21 -5.50 -3.84
N GLN A 46 -9.37 -4.39 -4.56
CA GLN A 46 -9.72 -4.39 -5.97
C GLN A 46 -8.61 -3.75 -6.79
N ILE A 47 -8.13 -4.46 -7.80
CA ILE A 47 -7.20 -3.90 -8.79
C ILE A 47 -8.00 -2.99 -9.71
N ARG A 48 -7.57 -1.74 -9.82
CA ARG A 48 -8.17 -0.74 -10.72
C ARG A 48 -7.46 -0.72 -12.07
N GLU A 49 -6.13 -0.85 -12.02
CA GLU A 49 -5.29 -0.75 -13.21
C GLU A 49 -3.95 -1.44 -12.96
N VAL A 50 -3.39 -2.03 -14.01
CA VAL A 50 -1.99 -2.41 -14.12
C VAL A 50 -1.50 -1.95 -15.48
N ALA A 51 -0.48 -1.11 -15.50
CA ALA A 51 0.06 -0.54 -16.73
C ALA A 51 1.57 -0.32 -16.63
N GLU A 52 2.26 -0.42 -17.75
CA GLU A 52 3.64 0.06 -17.89
C GLU A 52 3.61 1.47 -18.48
N THR A 53 4.20 2.44 -17.79
CA THR A 53 4.21 3.84 -18.20
C THR A 53 5.38 4.59 -17.58
N VAL A 54 5.66 5.80 -18.04
CA VAL A 54 6.62 6.71 -17.39
C VAL A 54 6.02 7.13 -16.05
N PRO A 55 6.70 6.87 -14.92
CA PRO A 55 6.19 7.22 -13.60
C PRO A 55 6.24 8.73 -13.35
N PRO A 56 5.49 9.26 -12.36
CA PRO A 56 5.66 10.60 -11.84
C PRO A 56 7.13 10.88 -11.43
N GLN A 57 7.53 12.15 -11.47
CA GLN A 57 8.93 12.54 -11.25
C GLN A 57 9.45 12.13 -9.86
N ASP A 58 8.65 12.26 -8.83
CA ASP A 58 8.97 11.85 -7.45
C ASP A 58 9.19 10.33 -7.34
N VAL A 59 8.34 9.55 -8.01
CA VAL A 59 8.47 8.09 -8.09
C VAL A 59 9.72 7.69 -8.89
N ALA A 60 9.97 8.33 -10.04
CA ALA A 60 11.18 8.07 -10.85
C ALA A 60 12.45 8.36 -10.05
N ALA A 61 12.48 9.48 -9.33
CA ALA A 61 13.59 9.86 -8.46
C ALA A 61 13.78 8.85 -7.32
N ALA A 62 12.70 8.44 -6.64
CA ALA A 62 12.74 7.46 -5.56
C ALA A 62 13.28 6.10 -6.01
N LEU A 63 12.88 5.65 -7.21
CA LEU A 63 13.35 4.39 -7.81
C LEU A 63 14.71 4.53 -8.51
N ARG A 64 15.30 5.74 -8.53
CA ARG A 64 16.56 6.07 -9.24
C ARG A 64 16.52 5.66 -10.70
N LEU A 65 15.38 5.89 -11.34
CA LEU A 65 15.20 5.58 -12.77
C LEU A 65 15.86 6.66 -13.64
N PRO A 66 16.49 6.26 -14.75
CA PRO A 66 16.97 7.22 -15.73
C PRO A 66 15.80 7.94 -16.43
N ASP A 67 16.07 9.10 -17.01
CA ASP A 67 15.07 9.88 -17.73
C ASP A 67 14.39 9.06 -18.82
N GLY A 68 13.06 9.12 -18.86
CA GLY A 68 12.23 8.40 -19.84
C GLY A 68 12.07 6.90 -19.58
N ALA A 69 12.69 6.35 -18.54
CA ALA A 69 12.49 4.95 -18.17
C ALA A 69 11.05 4.68 -17.71
N THR A 70 10.55 3.48 -18.01
CA THR A 70 9.22 3.06 -17.61
C THR A 70 9.21 2.27 -16.30
N ALA A 71 8.06 2.25 -15.66
CA ALA A 71 7.76 1.43 -14.51
C ALA A 71 6.36 0.80 -14.67
N VAL A 72 6.17 -0.36 -14.08
CA VAL A 72 4.84 -0.97 -13.96
C VAL A 72 4.17 -0.40 -12.72
N VAL A 73 2.99 0.19 -12.90
CA VAL A 73 2.11 0.62 -11.81
C VAL A 73 1.00 -0.40 -11.58
N ARG A 74 0.74 -0.70 -10.31
CA ARG A 74 -0.41 -1.49 -9.85
C ARG A 74 -1.27 -0.61 -8.96
N ARG A 75 -2.43 -0.19 -9.47
CA ARG A 75 -3.38 0.66 -8.75
C ARG A 75 -4.46 -0.19 -8.11
N ARG A 76 -4.67 -0.01 -6.82
CA ARG A 76 -5.66 -0.78 -6.04
C ARG A 76 -6.50 0.15 -5.18
N THR A 77 -7.72 -0.28 -4.89
CA THR A 77 -8.52 0.25 -3.77
C THR A 77 -8.65 -0.83 -2.71
N VAL A 78 -8.40 -0.46 -1.47
CA VAL A 78 -8.51 -1.32 -0.29
C VAL A 78 -9.83 -1.01 0.39
N PHE A 79 -10.54 -2.07 0.75
CA PHE A 79 -11.86 -1.99 1.38
C PHE A 79 -11.85 -2.66 2.74
N LEU A 80 -12.66 -2.12 3.63
CA LEU A 80 -12.98 -2.70 4.92
C LEU A 80 -14.49 -2.76 5.06
N ASP A 81 -15.06 -3.96 5.24
CA ASP A 81 -16.50 -4.19 5.29
C ASP A 81 -17.26 -3.51 4.14
N GLY A 82 -16.68 -3.55 2.95
CA GLY A 82 -17.24 -2.95 1.74
C GLY A 82 -17.02 -1.45 1.57
N SER A 83 -16.50 -0.75 2.59
CA SER A 83 -16.17 0.68 2.48
C SER A 83 -14.74 0.89 1.97
N PRO A 84 -14.51 1.75 0.97
CA PRO A 84 -13.17 2.06 0.51
C PRO A 84 -12.43 2.90 1.57
N ILE A 85 -11.25 2.46 1.96
CA ILE A 85 -10.48 3.11 3.03
C ILE A 85 -9.09 3.57 2.59
N GLU A 86 -8.62 3.07 1.44
CA GLU A 86 -7.28 3.38 0.96
C GLU A 86 -7.19 3.19 -0.56
N ALA A 87 -6.55 4.14 -1.25
CA ALA A 87 -6.09 4.04 -2.62
C ALA A 87 -4.58 3.82 -2.62
N VAL A 88 -4.11 2.81 -3.35
CA VAL A 88 -2.71 2.41 -3.40
C VAL A 88 -2.22 2.36 -4.83
N ASP A 89 -1.13 3.07 -5.12
CA ASP A 89 -0.42 3.03 -6.39
C ASP A 89 1.01 2.54 -6.13
N SER A 90 1.28 1.25 -6.43
CA SER A 90 2.60 0.64 -6.27
C SER A 90 3.33 0.60 -7.60
N TRP A 91 4.56 1.11 -7.61
CA TRP A 91 5.41 1.27 -8.79
C TRP A 91 6.65 0.39 -8.68
N TYR A 92 6.95 -0.32 -9.77
CA TYR A 92 8.09 -1.22 -9.89
C TYR A 92 8.85 -0.88 -11.17
N PRO A 93 10.19 -0.75 -11.18
CA PRO A 93 10.97 -0.58 -12.40
C PRO A 93 10.57 -1.60 -13.47
N ALA A 94 10.39 -1.17 -14.72
CA ALA A 94 9.94 -2.09 -15.79
C ALA A 94 10.91 -3.26 -15.98
N PHE A 95 12.22 -3.05 -15.82
CA PHE A 95 13.23 -4.12 -15.93
C PHE A 95 13.10 -5.20 -14.85
N ILE A 96 12.36 -4.92 -13.75
CA ILE A 96 12.02 -5.91 -12.70
C ILE A 96 10.67 -6.55 -12.99
N ALA A 97 9.68 -5.74 -13.37
CA ALA A 97 8.27 -6.15 -13.34
C ALA A 97 7.72 -6.62 -14.69
N ALA A 98 8.26 -6.13 -15.82
CA ALA A 98 7.78 -6.52 -17.13
C ALA A 98 7.91 -8.03 -17.37
N GLY A 99 6.85 -8.65 -17.90
CA GLY A 99 6.80 -10.09 -18.15
C GLY A 99 6.66 -10.97 -16.88
N THR A 100 6.44 -10.37 -15.71
CA THR A 100 6.20 -11.08 -14.46
C THR A 100 4.76 -10.95 -13.99
N ALA A 101 4.39 -11.65 -12.91
CA ALA A 101 3.07 -11.50 -12.28
C ALA A 101 2.76 -10.06 -11.82
N LEU A 102 3.79 -9.21 -11.63
CA LEU A 102 3.60 -7.80 -11.29
C LEU A 102 2.95 -7.00 -12.43
N ALA A 103 3.18 -7.37 -13.68
CA ALA A 103 2.60 -6.73 -14.86
C ALA A 103 1.21 -7.27 -15.24
N GLU A 104 0.71 -8.29 -14.55
CA GLU A 104 -0.58 -8.89 -14.87
C GLU A 104 -1.73 -8.26 -14.07
N PRO A 105 -2.90 -7.96 -14.71
CA PRO A 105 -4.05 -7.34 -14.05
C PRO A 105 -4.86 -8.32 -13.21
N ARG A 106 -4.18 -9.14 -12.41
CA ARG A 106 -4.79 -10.13 -11.52
C ARG A 106 -4.16 -10.12 -10.13
N LYS A 107 -4.84 -10.68 -9.14
CA LYS A 107 -4.31 -10.86 -7.79
C LYS A 107 -3.07 -11.76 -7.84
N ILE A 108 -2.01 -11.37 -7.16
CA ILE A 108 -0.79 -12.15 -7.01
C ILE A 108 -0.92 -12.99 -5.74
N THR A 109 -0.77 -14.30 -5.86
CA THR A 109 -0.77 -15.21 -4.70
C THR A 109 0.40 -14.86 -3.77
N GLY A 110 0.13 -14.66 -2.49
CA GLY A 110 1.11 -14.19 -1.51
C GLY A 110 1.46 -12.69 -1.62
N GLY A 111 0.88 -11.97 -2.59
CA GLY A 111 1.13 -10.54 -2.81
C GLY A 111 2.40 -10.21 -3.59
N ALA A 112 2.57 -8.93 -3.90
CA ALA A 112 3.73 -8.43 -4.67
C ALA A 112 5.05 -8.69 -3.95
N VAL A 113 5.09 -8.57 -2.62
CA VAL A 113 6.30 -8.81 -1.80
C VAL A 113 6.81 -10.23 -1.96
N THR A 114 5.92 -11.24 -1.99
CA THR A 114 6.31 -12.64 -2.19
C THR A 114 6.83 -12.87 -3.62
N ALA A 115 6.18 -12.27 -4.62
CA ALA A 115 6.64 -12.33 -6.01
C ALA A 115 8.03 -11.69 -6.17
N LEU A 116 8.25 -10.51 -5.60
CA LEU A 116 9.54 -9.82 -5.60
C LEU A 116 10.62 -10.65 -4.93
N ALA A 117 10.34 -11.21 -3.75
CA ALA A 117 11.29 -12.04 -3.02
C ALA A 117 11.69 -13.30 -3.81
N SER A 118 10.74 -13.93 -4.54
CA SER A 118 11.05 -15.09 -5.40
C SER A 118 11.97 -14.75 -6.58
N MET A 119 12.03 -13.48 -6.96
CA MET A 119 12.94 -12.94 -7.98
C MET A 119 14.25 -12.39 -7.39
N GLY A 120 14.47 -12.52 -6.07
CA GLY A 120 15.66 -12.04 -5.38
C GLY A 120 15.56 -10.59 -4.83
N TYR A 121 14.41 -9.92 -5.00
CA TYR A 121 14.17 -8.58 -4.45
C TYR A 121 13.56 -8.67 -3.05
N VAL A 122 14.41 -8.80 -2.05
CA VAL A 122 14.01 -8.92 -0.64
C VAL A 122 14.12 -7.56 0.03
N ALA A 123 13.03 -7.09 0.63
CA ALA A 123 12.99 -5.84 1.40
C ALA A 123 13.91 -5.95 2.63
N ARG A 124 14.80 -4.98 2.81
CA ARG A 124 15.67 -4.80 3.98
C ARG A 124 15.51 -3.44 4.60
N GLU A 125 15.23 -2.45 3.77
CA GLU A 125 14.99 -1.08 4.18
C GLU A 125 13.66 -0.61 3.63
N ALA A 126 12.92 0.16 4.43
CA ALA A 126 11.74 0.87 3.99
C ALA A 126 11.77 2.28 4.60
N LEU A 127 11.56 3.29 3.75
CA LEU A 127 11.37 4.67 4.15
C LEU A 127 9.91 5.04 3.92
N ASP A 128 9.22 5.50 4.96
CA ASP A 128 7.88 6.05 4.88
C ASP A 128 7.93 7.56 5.10
N ASP A 129 7.59 8.33 4.07
CA ASP A 129 7.32 9.76 4.17
C ASP A 129 5.81 9.95 4.33
N ILE A 130 5.42 10.52 5.50
CA ILE A 130 4.02 10.63 5.90
C ILE A 130 3.60 12.09 5.94
N SER A 131 2.55 12.39 5.19
CA SER A 131 1.98 13.73 5.13
C SER A 131 0.45 13.71 5.23
N VAL A 132 -0.15 14.88 5.46
CA VAL A 132 -1.60 15.08 5.46
C VAL A 132 -1.92 16.22 4.50
N ARG A 133 -2.91 16.01 3.64
CA ARG A 133 -3.41 17.00 2.70
C ARG A 133 -4.89 16.81 2.39
N GLY A 134 -5.48 17.73 1.66
CA GLY A 134 -6.82 17.54 1.12
C GLY A 134 -6.83 16.49 0.00
N ALA A 135 -7.90 15.69 -0.06
CA ALA A 135 -8.14 14.74 -1.13
C ALA A 135 -8.35 15.46 -2.47
N THR A 136 -7.69 14.99 -3.52
CA THR A 136 -7.99 15.41 -4.89
C THR A 136 -9.39 14.92 -5.33
N PRO A 137 -10.00 15.48 -6.39
CA PRO A 137 -11.30 15.00 -6.89
C PRO A 137 -11.29 13.50 -7.22
N THR A 138 -10.19 13.00 -7.80
CA THR A 138 -10.04 11.57 -8.13
C THR A 138 -9.97 10.70 -6.88
N GLU A 139 -9.18 11.07 -5.88
CA GLU A 139 -9.08 10.35 -4.61
C GLU A 139 -10.40 10.38 -3.83
N ALA A 140 -11.07 11.53 -3.83
CA ALA A 140 -12.36 11.70 -3.20
C ALA A 140 -13.41 10.73 -3.77
N ALA A 141 -13.46 10.61 -5.11
CA ALA A 141 -14.34 9.66 -5.79
C ALA A 141 -13.99 8.20 -5.47
N LEU A 142 -12.67 7.84 -5.44
CA LEU A 142 -12.19 6.50 -5.12
C LEU A 142 -12.48 6.10 -3.67
N LEU A 143 -12.39 7.03 -2.75
CA LEU A 143 -12.52 6.81 -1.31
C LEU A 143 -13.94 7.11 -0.77
N ALA A 144 -14.85 7.55 -1.65
CA ALA A 144 -16.22 7.95 -1.29
C ALA A 144 -16.26 9.02 -0.18
N ILE A 145 -15.35 10.01 -0.25
CA ILE A 145 -15.24 11.15 0.67
C ILE A 145 -15.40 12.47 -0.08
N PRO A 146 -15.68 13.60 0.60
CA PRO A 146 -15.71 14.92 -0.04
C PRO A 146 -14.35 15.31 -0.63
N THR A 147 -14.35 16.00 -1.77
CA THR A 147 -13.13 16.64 -2.30
C THR A 147 -12.58 17.63 -1.28
N GLY A 148 -11.26 17.58 -1.06
CA GLY A 148 -10.59 18.40 -0.06
C GLY A 148 -10.69 17.88 1.38
N ALA A 149 -11.44 16.80 1.64
CA ALA A 149 -11.40 16.14 2.94
C ALA A 149 -9.97 15.71 3.29
N PRO A 150 -9.55 15.76 4.56
CA PRO A 150 -8.20 15.37 4.94
C PRO A 150 -7.95 13.88 4.65
N VAL A 151 -6.79 13.60 4.08
CA VAL A 151 -6.27 12.24 3.88
C VAL A 151 -4.85 12.14 4.39
N ILE A 152 -4.49 10.97 4.92
CA ILE A 152 -3.11 10.64 5.22
C ILE A 152 -2.48 10.07 3.94
N VAL A 153 -1.34 10.61 3.55
CA VAL A 153 -0.56 10.11 2.42
C VAL A 153 0.75 9.53 2.95
N VAL A 154 1.02 8.28 2.61
CA VAL A 154 2.30 7.64 2.87
C VAL A 154 2.97 7.37 1.54
N PHE A 155 4.15 7.95 1.35
CA PHE A 155 5.03 7.61 0.24
C PHE A 155 6.10 6.67 0.75
N ARG A 156 6.01 5.40 0.38
CA ARG A 156 6.93 4.34 0.80
C ARG A 156 7.93 4.03 -0.29
N ILE A 157 9.19 3.94 0.09
CA ILE A 157 10.28 3.47 -0.77
C ILE A 157 10.84 2.20 -0.14
N VAL A 158 10.96 1.12 -0.92
CA VAL A 158 11.49 -0.17 -0.45
C VAL A 158 12.77 -0.49 -1.20
N ALA A 159 13.80 -0.85 -0.43
CA ALA A 159 15.13 -1.17 -0.95
C ALA A 159 15.67 -2.50 -0.39
N PRO A 160 16.61 -3.14 -1.10
CA PRO A 160 17.41 -4.23 -0.55
C PRO A 160 18.48 -3.67 0.40
N GLU A 161 19.23 -4.53 1.09
CA GLU A 161 20.36 -4.13 1.95
C GLU A 161 21.43 -3.31 1.19
N SER A 162 21.58 -3.57 -0.09
CA SER A 162 22.45 -2.81 -0.98
C SER A 162 21.84 -2.75 -2.38
N GLY A 163 21.98 -1.60 -3.05
CA GLY A 163 21.46 -1.39 -4.41
C GLY A 163 20.41 -0.30 -4.52
N ALA A 164 19.72 -0.29 -5.66
CA ALA A 164 18.65 0.68 -5.91
C ALA A 164 17.32 0.20 -5.32
N PRO A 165 16.44 1.10 -4.90
CA PRO A 165 15.07 0.77 -4.55
C PRO A 165 14.34 0.04 -5.67
N PHE A 166 13.50 -0.92 -5.32
CA PHE A 166 12.78 -1.74 -6.28
C PHE A 166 11.26 -1.56 -6.23
N GLU A 167 10.76 -0.83 -5.22
CA GLU A 167 9.35 -0.46 -5.10
C GLU A 167 9.22 0.97 -4.55
N ALA A 168 8.31 1.74 -5.15
CA ALA A 168 7.83 2.99 -4.59
C ALA A 168 6.29 2.94 -4.58
N THR A 169 5.68 3.22 -3.42
CA THR A 169 4.23 3.10 -3.25
C THR A 169 3.65 4.36 -2.65
N VAL A 170 2.62 4.92 -3.30
CA VAL A 170 1.80 6.00 -2.77
C VAL A 170 0.52 5.38 -2.20
N MET A 171 0.28 5.59 -0.92
CA MET A 171 -0.93 5.17 -0.21
C MET A 171 -1.68 6.41 0.23
N THR A 172 -2.92 6.58 -0.24
CA THR A 172 -3.82 7.67 0.19
C THR A 172 -4.92 7.06 1.04
N MET A 173 -5.00 7.45 2.31
CA MET A 173 -5.80 6.78 3.33
C MET A 173 -6.84 7.71 3.93
N VAL A 174 -8.05 7.20 4.14
CA VAL A 174 -9.05 7.82 5.01
C VAL A 174 -8.53 7.80 6.45
N PRO A 175 -8.51 8.94 7.18
CA PRO A 175 -7.89 9.02 8.51
C PRO A 175 -8.70 8.37 9.63
N GLU A 176 -10.02 8.17 9.45
CA GLU A 176 -10.88 7.56 10.48
C GLU A 176 -10.37 6.20 10.93
N GLY A 177 -10.15 6.04 12.25
CA GLY A 177 -9.70 4.79 12.85
C GLY A 177 -8.26 4.38 12.50
N ARG A 178 -7.47 5.27 11.89
CA ARG A 178 -6.07 5.00 11.53
C ARG A 178 -5.12 5.42 12.64
N HIS A 179 -4.22 4.49 13.00
CA HIS A 179 -3.05 4.76 13.85
C HIS A 179 -1.82 4.23 13.14
N LEU A 180 -0.86 5.11 12.89
CA LEU A 180 0.46 4.72 12.35
C LEU A 180 1.43 4.64 13.53
N ARG A 181 1.93 3.44 13.84
CA ARG A 181 2.82 3.19 14.97
C ARG A 181 4.17 2.70 14.49
N TYR A 182 5.21 3.38 14.94
CA TYR A 182 6.60 3.06 14.62
C TYR A 182 7.36 2.85 15.93
N PRO A 183 7.69 1.60 16.30
CA PRO A 183 8.58 1.35 17.42
C PRO A 183 9.98 1.86 17.09
N LEU A 184 10.54 2.67 17.96
CA LEU A 184 11.92 3.18 17.84
C LEU A 184 12.79 2.47 18.88
N ALA A 185 13.91 1.88 18.44
CA ALA A 185 14.94 1.45 19.34
C ALA A 185 15.71 2.70 19.81
N VAL A 186 15.77 2.94 21.10
CA VAL A 186 16.62 3.97 21.73
C VAL A 186 17.80 3.25 22.39
N GLY A 187 19.01 3.60 21.94
CA GLY A 187 20.28 3.10 22.48
C GLY A 187 20.66 3.76 23.79
#